data_e8bc68ea1151811ed8c320fba2fa13b2
#
_entry.id   e8bc68ea1151811ed8c320fba2fa13b2
#
_cell.length_a   1.000
_cell.length_b   1.000
_cell.length_c   1.000
_cell.angle_alpha   90.00
_cell.angle_beta   90.00
_cell.angle_gamma   90.00
#
_symmetry.space_group_name_H-M   'P 1'
#
loop_
_entity.id
_entity.type
_entity.pdbx_description
1 polymer ?
#
loop_
_entity_poly.entity_id
_entity_poly.type
_entity_poly.pdbx_seq_one_letter_code
_entity_poly.pdbx_strand_id
1 'polypeptide(L)'
;VFHITLANPELYSNGVYTEKFSIDPGTYFFRFVPNGSSPEILSVKLTSQNYEFREKFNLISIPHESETAKYFTWMYEGNKIITIDSFQEISININPNGNVNGSVSVDLIKKEA
;
A
#
# COMPACT_ATOMS: atom_id res chain seq x y z
N VAL A 1 -7.38 5.28 -8.73
CA VAL A 1 -8.47 5.86 -7.93
C VAL A 1 -7.99 6.41 -6.59
N PHE A 2 -6.85 5.96 -6.13
CA PHE A 2 -6.23 6.45 -4.90
C PHE A 2 -4.72 6.45 -5.07
N HIS A 3 -4.07 7.50 -4.59
CA HIS A 3 -2.61 7.61 -4.62
C HIS A 3 -2.14 8.42 -3.43
N ILE A 4 -1.09 7.96 -2.76
CA ILE A 4 -0.39 8.70 -1.73
C ILE A 4 1.09 8.34 -1.75
N THR A 5 1.95 9.34 -1.59
CA THR A 5 3.36 9.13 -1.32
C THR A 5 3.60 9.42 0.16
N LEU A 6 3.91 8.38 0.91
CA LEU A 6 4.16 8.47 2.34
C LEU A 6 5.64 8.71 2.56
N ALA A 7 6.03 9.97 2.60
CA ALA A 7 7.43 10.38 2.74
C ALA A 7 7.66 11.38 3.88
N ASN A 8 6.61 11.71 4.62
CA ASN A 8 6.66 12.69 5.70
C ASN A 8 5.99 12.13 6.94
N PRO A 9 6.69 12.06 8.10
CA PRO A 9 6.09 11.57 9.35
C PRO A 9 4.83 12.34 9.78
N GLU A 10 4.67 13.58 9.36
CA GLU A 10 3.48 14.38 9.68
C GLU A 10 2.20 13.88 9.05
N LEU A 11 2.28 13.03 8.02
CA LEU A 11 1.11 12.41 7.41
C LEU A 11 0.44 11.41 8.33
N TYR A 12 1.17 10.88 9.30
CA TYR A 12 0.65 9.89 10.23
C TYR A 12 0.08 10.55 11.48
N SER A 13 -1.08 10.11 11.90
CA SER A 13 -1.69 10.49 13.17
C SER A 13 -1.76 9.24 14.05
N ASN A 14 -1.14 9.30 15.23
CA ASN A 14 -1.01 8.13 16.12
C ASN A 14 -0.36 6.93 15.40
N GLY A 15 0.56 7.20 14.49
CA GLY A 15 1.29 6.17 13.75
C GLY A 15 0.55 5.60 12.55
N VAL A 16 -0.62 6.15 12.17
CA VAL A 16 -1.46 5.64 11.09
C VAL A 16 -1.86 6.76 10.14
N TYR A 17 -1.78 6.52 8.85
CA TYR A 17 -2.32 7.41 7.83
C TYR A 17 -3.77 7.00 7.53
N THR A 18 -4.69 7.95 7.54
CA THR A 18 -6.11 7.70 7.28
C THR A 18 -6.63 8.69 6.25
N GLU A 19 -7.36 8.17 5.26
CA GLU A 19 -8.04 9.00 4.27
C GLU A 19 -9.34 8.32 3.85
N LYS A 20 -10.28 9.12 3.35
CA LYS A 20 -11.53 8.63 2.78
C LYS A 20 -11.58 8.97 1.30
N PHE A 21 -12.09 8.04 0.52
CA PHE A 21 -12.30 8.27 -0.92
C PHE A 21 -13.50 7.45 -1.41
N SER A 22 -14.09 7.89 -2.51
CA SER A 22 -15.19 7.18 -3.17
C SER A 22 -14.63 6.24 -4.23
N ILE A 23 -15.26 5.09 -4.40
CA ILE A 23 -14.80 4.07 -5.32
C ILE A 23 -15.98 3.42 -6.05
N ASP A 24 -15.81 3.21 -7.35
CA ASP A 24 -16.79 2.53 -8.21
C ASP A 24 -16.65 1.02 -8.10
N PRO A 25 -17.70 0.26 -8.48
CA PRO A 25 -17.55 -1.20 -8.55
C PRO A 25 -16.47 -1.61 -9.53
N GLY A 26 -15.78 -2.69 -9.22
CA GLY A 26 -14.73 -3.23 -10.08
C GLY A 26 -13.69 -3.98 -9.28
N THR A 27 -12.71 -4.51 -10.01
CA THR A 27 -11.55 -5.17 -9.42
C THR A 27 -10.38 -4.20 -9.46
N TYR A 28 -9.67 -4.10 -8.35
CA TYR A 28 -8.56 -3.17 -8.16
C TYR A 28 -7.34 -3.91 -7.62
N PHE A 29 -6.18 -3.31 -7.79
CA PHE A 29 -4.96 -3.84 -7.17
C PHE A 29 -4.13 -2.71 -6.57
N PHE A 30 -3.44 -3.06 -5.49
CA PHE A 30 -2.46 -2.16 -4.86
C PHE A 30 -1.14 -2.25 -5.61
N ARG A 31 -0.57 -1.09 -5.91
CA ARG A 31 0.79 -0.99 -6.42
C ARG A 31 1.61 -0.16 -5.45
N PHE A 32 2.77 -0.69 -5.08
CA PHE A 32 3.69 -0.02 -4.16
C PHE A 32 4.98 0.32 -4.89
N VAL A 33 5.59 1.44 -4.51
CA VAL A 33 6.94 1.80 -4.97
C VAL A 33 7.82 1.94 -3.73
N PRO A 34 8.36 0.82 -3.23
CA PRO A 34 9.20 0.84 -2.03
C PRO A 34 10.68 1.03 -2.37
N ASN A 35 11.45 1.24 -1.30
CA ASN A 35 12.91 1.21 -1.33
C ASN A 35 13.41 0.52 -0.06
N GLY A 36 14.71 0.43 0.12
CA GLY A 36 15.28 -0.28 1.27
C GLY A 36 15.01 0.35 2.62
N SER A 37 14.54 1.60 2.67
CA SER A 37 14.18 2.27 3.91
C SER A 37 12.67 2.24 4.18
N SER A 38 11.87 1.68 3.28
CA SER A 38 10.42 1.58 3.45
C SER A 38 10.07 0.72 4.68
N PRO A 39 8.85 0.89 5.24
CA PRO A 39 8.42 0.05 6.37
C PRO A 39 8.52 -1.43 6.05
N GLU A 40 9.07 -2.22 6.96
CA GLU A 40 9.18 -3.68 6.79
C GLU A 40 7.83 -4.35 6.72
N ILE A 41 6.88 -3.87 7.53
CA ILE A 41 5.50 -4.34 7.53
C ILE A 41 4.60 -3.15 7.31
N LEU A 42 3.83 -3.18 6.23
CA LEU A 42 2.87 -2.15 5.90
C LEU A 42 1.48 -2.76 5.98
N SER A 43 0.74 -2.40 7.03
CA SER A 43 -0.62 -2.90 7.23
C SER A 43 -1.60 -1.96 6.54
N VAL A 44 -2.43 -2.50 5.66
CA VAL A 44 -3.45 -1.73 4.94
C VAL A 44 -4.82 -2.25 5.29
N LYS A 45 -5.71 -1.34 5.66
CA LYS A 45 -7.08 -1.66 6.00
C LYS A 45 -8.02 -0.76 5.21
N LEU A 46 -9.00 -1.36 4.56
CA LEU A 46 -10.09 -0.65 3.90
C LEU A 46 -11.37 -0.97 4.63
N THR A 47 -12.16 0.04 4.97
CA THR A 47 -13.44 -0.15 5.65
C THR A 47 -14.52 0.72 5.07
N SER A 48 -15.73 0.16 4.99
CA SER A 48 -16.96 0.90 4.69
C SER A 48 -18.10 0.22 5.47
N GLN A 49 -19.33 0.64 5.24
CA GLN A 49 -20.48 0.05 5.95
C GLN A 49 -20.63 -1.45 5.70
N ASN A 50 -20.30 -1.90 4.48
CA ASN A 50 -20.54 -3.29 4.06
C ASN A 50 -19.30 -3.98 3.53
N TYR A 51 -18.12 -3.41 3.76
CA TYR A 51 -16.88 -3.94 3.19
C TYR A 51 -15.73 -3.77 4.17
N GLU A 52 -14.92 -4.79 4.26
CA GLU A 52 -13.68 -4.76 5.04
C GLU A 52 -12.60 -5.56 4.33
N PHE A 53 -11.41 -4.98 4.25
CA PHE A 53 -10.22 -5.63 3.74
C PHE A 53 -9.07 -5.31 4.68
N ARG A 54 -8.27 -6.32 5.00
CA ARG A 54 -7.06 -6.15 5.81
C ARG A 54 -5.95 -7.01 5.23
N GLU A 55 -4.77 -6.44 5.10
CA GLU A 55 -3.60 -7.20 4.69
C GLU A 55 -2.35 -6.59 5.31
N LYS A 56 -1.45 -7.44 5.74
CA LYS A 56 -0.11 -7.05 6.16
C LYS A 56 0.84 -7.35 5.00
N PHE A 57 1.36 -6.31 4.40
CA PHE A 57 2.33 -6.47 3.32
C PHE A 57 3.73 -6.49 3.93
N ASN A 58 4.52 -7.45 3.52
CA ASN A 58 5.89 -7.63 4.00
C ASN A 58 6.87 -7.17 2.94
N LEU A 59 7.78 -6.28 3.33
CA LEU A 59 8.83 -5.80 2.43
C LEU A 59 9.86 -6.90 2.24
N ILE A 60 10.11 -7.25 0.99
CA ILE A 60 11.15 -8.22 0.63
C ILE A 60 12.14 -7.59 -0.32
N SER A 61 13.39 -8.06 -0.24
CA SER A 61 14.43 -7.67 -1.16
C SER A 61 14.65 -8.79 -2.18
N ILE A 62 14.86 -8.40 -3.43
CA ILE A 62 15.13 -9.33 -4.51
C ILE A 62 16.55 -9.06 -5.00
N PRO A 63 17.48 -9.99 -4.82
CA PRO A 63 18.85 -9.78 -5.25
C PRO A 63 18.97 -9.92 -6.77
N HIS A 64 19.81 -9.09 -7.35
CA HIS A 64 20.16 -9.12 -8.76
C HIS A 64 21.67 -9.12 -8.91
N GLU A 65 22.18 -9.94 -9.82
CA GLU A 65 23.60 -9.95 -10.16
C GLU A 65 23.77 -9.65 -11.64
N SER A 66 24.72 -8.76 -11.93
CA SER A 66 25.23 -8.55 -13.27
C SER A 66 26.72 -8.81 -13.26
N GLU A 67 27.38 -8.78 -14.42
CA GLU A 67 28.83 -9.00 -14.51
C GLU A 67 29.63 -7.98 -13.72
N THR A 68 29.06 -6.79 -13.48
CA THR A 68 29.78 -5.67 -12.86
C THR A 68 29.22 -5.21 -11.53
N ALA A 69 28.04 -5.70 -11.10
CA ALA A 69 27.39 -5.18 -9.91
C ALA A 69 26.41 -6.17 -9.27
N LYS A 70 26.24 -6.01 -7.96
CA LYS A 70 25.14 -6.64 -7.23
C LYS A 70 24.25 -5.53 -6.73
N TYR A 71 22.94 -5.70 -6.87
CA TYR A 71 21.97 -4.75 -6.38
C TYR A 71 20.67 -5.45 -5.97
N PHE A 72 19.81 -4.72 -5.25
CA PHE A 72 18.53 -5.24 -4.77
C PHE A 72 17.41 -4.38 -5.30
N THR A 73 16.30 -5.04 -5.65
CA THR A 73 15.01 -4.36 -5.79
C THR A 73 14.14 -4.73 -4.61
N TRP A 74 13.13 -3.91 -4.33
CA TRP A 74 12.28 -4.04 -3.16
C TRP A 74 10.82 -4.15 -3.60
N MET A 75 10.07 -5.01 -2.94
CA MET A 75 8.64 -5.14 -3.20
C MET A 75 7.92 -5.56 -1.92
N TYR A 76 6.62 -5.33 -1.89
CA TYR A 76 5.77 -5.83 -0.82
C TYR A 76 5.09 -7.12 -1.26
N GLU A 77 5.11 -8.11 -0.38
CA GLU A 77 4.47 -9.40 -0.56
C GLU A 77 3.16 -9.43 0.22
N GLY A 78 2.09 -9.89 -0.41
CA GLY A 78 0.77 -10.00 0.19
C GLY A 78 -0.33 -10.02 -0.87
N ASN A 79 -1.57 -10.12 -0.44
CA ASN A 79 -2.71 -10.08 -1.35
C ASN A 79 -3.02 -8.64 -1.76
N LYS A 80 -2.79 -8.31 -3.01
CA LYS A 80 -2.94 -6.96 -3.56
C LYS A 80 -4.26 -6.73 -4.28
N ILE A 81 -5.09 -7.76 -4.47
CA ILE A 81 -6.31 -7.69 -5.28
C ILE A 81 -7.52 -7.49 -4.38
N ILE A 82 -8.36 -6.52 -4.72
CA ILE A 82 -9.63 -6.30 -4.06
C ILE A 82 -10.75 -6.21 -5.11
N THR A 83 -11.97 -6.58 -4.71
CA THR A 83 -13.16 -6.46 -5.53
C THR A 83 -14.20 -5.63 -4.80
N ILE A 84 -14.70 -4.60 -5.47
CA ILE A 84 -15.74 -3.70 -4.96
C ILE A 84 -17.03 -3.97 -5.71
N ASP A 85 -18.09 -4.27 -4.96
CA ASP A 85 -19.36 -4.68 -5.55
C ASP A 85 -20.28 -3.51 -5.91
N SER A 86 -20.16 -2.40 -5.20
CA SER A 86 -21.00 -1.23 -5.42
C SER A 86 -20.25 0.05 -5.12
N PHE A 87 -20.69 1.16 -5.73
CA PHE A 87 -20.16 2.48 -5.43
C PHE A 87 -20.29 2.77 -3.93
N GLN A 88 -19.21 3.19 -3.31
CA GLN A 88 -19.20 3.46 -1.87
C GLN A 88 -18.05 4.37 -1.48
N GLU A 89 -18.15 4.96 -0.30
CA GLU A 89 -17.05 5.67 0.33
C GLU A 89 -16.28 4.70 1.21
N ILE A 90 -14.96 4.67 1.05
CA ILE A 90 -14.06 3.79 1.79
C ILE A 90 -13.09 4.63 2.62
N SER A 91 -12.85 4.19 3.85
CA SER A 91 -11.74 4.69 4.66
C SER A 91 -10.55 3.75 4.48
N ILE A 92 -9.40 4.32 4.13
CA ILE A 92 -8.15 3.58 4.08
C ILE A 92 -7.29 3.95 5.28
N ASN A 93 -6.75 2.94 5.95
CA ASN A 93 -5.77 3.11 7.03
C ASN A 93 -4.50 2.41 6.63
N ILE A 94 -3.38 3.13 6.68
CA ILE A 94 -2.06 2.58 6.37
C ILE A 94 -1.20 2.72 7.61
N ASN A 95 -0.75 1.59 8.14
CA ASN A 95 0.06 1.53 9.34
C ASN A 95 1.46 1.02 8.99
N PRO A 96 2.50 1.87 9.12
CA PRO A 96 3.87 1.49 8.83
C PRO A 96 4.53 0.69 9.97
N ASN A 97 3.77 0.35 11.01
CA ASN A 97 4.25 -0.41 12.17
C ASN A 97 5.48 0.20 12.83
N GLY A 98 5.41 1.52 13.07
CA GLY A 98 6.44 2.27 13.77
C GLY A 98 7.45 2.98 12.87
N ASN A 99 7.61 2.57 11.62
CA ASN A 99 8.56 3.21 10.72
C ASN A 99 7.89 4.35 9.93
N VAL A 100 7.67 5.48 10.59
CA VAL A 100 7.04 6.66 9.98
C VAL A 100 8.01 7.48 9.13
N ASN A 101 9.30 7.16 9.17
CA ASN A 101 10.33 7.88 8.42
C ASN A 101 10.65 7.22 7.08
N GLY A 102 10.32 5.95 6.91
CA GLY A 102 10.54 5.25 5.65
C GLY A 102 9.51 5.67 4.61
N SER A 103 9.95 5.90 3.37
CA SER A 103 9.06 6.35 2.31
C SER A 103 8.52 5.18 1.50
N VAL A 104 7.27 5.32 1.05
CA VAL A 104 6.65 4.38 0.13
C VAL A 104 5.51 5.08 -0.60
N SER A 105 5.37 4.81 -1.90
CA SER A 105 4.19 5.25 -2.66
C SER A 105 3.18 4.10 -2.71
N VAL A 106 1.92 4.43 -2.52
CA VAL A 106 0.82 3.47 -2.54
C VAL A 106 -0.22 3.94 -3.53
N ASP A 107 -0.52 3.09 -4.52
CA ASP A 107 -1.55 3.34 -5.51
C ASP A 107 -2.60 2.25 -5.44
N LEU A 108 -3.86 2.63 -5.62
CA LEU A 108 -4.94 1.68 -5.85
C LEU A 108 -5.45 1.90 -7.27
N ILE A 109 -5.25 0.92 -8.12
CA ILE A 109 -5.44 1.02 -9.57
C ILE A 109 -6.53 0.04 -10.00
N LYS A 110 -7.44 0.53 -10.84
CA LYS A 110 -8.49 -0.33 -11.40
C LYS A 110 -7.87 -1.30 -12.41
N LYS A 111 -8.16 -2.58 -12.20
CA LYS A 111 -7.73 -3.62 -13.13
C LYS A 111 -8.67 -3.62 -14.32
N GLU A 112 -8.12 -3.43 -15.50
CA GLU A 112 -8.88 -3.48 -16.73
C GLU A 112 -9.04 -4.93 -17.21
N ALA A 113 -10.25 -5.22 -17.69
CA ALA A 113 -10.55 -6.57 -18.18
C ALA A 113 -9.87 -6.86 -19.52
#